data_4b8f8994ea675a42d0d2d830cd214ed7
#
_entry.id   4b8f8994ea675a42d0d2d830cd214ed7
#
_cell.length_a   1.000
_cell.length_b   1.000
_cell.length_c   1.000
_cell.angle_alpha   90.00
_cell.angle_beta   90.00
_cell.angle_gamma   90.00
#
_symmetry.space_group_name_H-M   'P 1'
#
loop_
_entity.id
_entity.type
_entity.pdbx_description
1 polymer ?
#
loop_
_entity_poly.entity_id
_entity_poly.type
_entity_poly.pdbx_seq_one_letter_code
_entity_poly.pdbx_strand_id
1 'polypeptide(L)'
;MINWTAALLTGVACFGGYLIVLVKKINSHRKAEEKIKRARNRRDESLQRAEQAVLRYKESHPTTDSALILTLSLSELTQQLNKGLLSPEDVLYSYMEKTLAVNKKLNCCTEVLLESLDQLKTVGSNKDGLLYGVPVSIKENLAFKNHDCSCGVIINLDQPAEKDSVLVQVLKKQGAIPFVRTNLPQALLNYDCSNPIYGQTVNPHNPQKTSGGSSGGEGALIGGGGSLLGIGTDIGGSIRIPASFCGICGFKPTAGRLSHCFIFCMKLVPSSPGPMARDVDSLALCMQALLCDHMFSLDPTVPPLPFNMEIYRSSRPLRIGYLENDGYTQPSPSMARGVREVKALLEQAGHTLVPYCPLKMDQIIPELLIKGLFADGATTLLQKLKGGPVDPCLEPQVFPYGFPKWLKKTISFLLKPVFPRVSANFGALCGVGSVPELWKQHAAVEDYIHETIAHWRSCKIDVLLCPVIGPAYNFLYCGKTTTAVSYTILYNLLTFPAGVVTVSTVTAKDEEELKHYKGCYQDMWDKLFKEGLPVAVQCVALPWQDELCLRFMKEVEQLKNK
;
A
#
# COMPACT_ATOMS: atom_id res chain seq x y z
N MET A 1 31.20 55.83 -13.96
CA MET A 1 31.73 55.00 -15.07
C MET A 1 31.58 53.53 -14.70
N ILE A 2 30.86 52.78 -15.49
CA ILE A 2 30.71 51.32 -15.28
C ILE A 2 32.07 50.67 -15.60
N ASN A 3 32.61 49.96 -14.67
CA ASN A 3 33.86 49.21 -14.89
C ASN A 3 33.60 48.00 -15.77
N TRP A 4 33.70 48.17 -17.09
CA TRP A 4 33.42 47.16 -18.11
C TRP A 4 34.28 45.88 -17.95
N THR A 5 35.49 46.01 -17.43
CA THR A 5 36.37 44.87 -17.17
C THR A 5 35.83 44.00 -16.02
N ALA A 6 35.33 44.60 -14.94
CA ALA A 6 34.70 43.87 -13.83
C ALA A 6 33.40 43.23 -14.28
N ALA A 7 32.56 43.88 -15.08
CA ALA A 7 31.35 43.34 -15.63
C ALA A 7 31.62 42.14 -16.55
N LEU A 8 32.66 42.18 -17.37
CA LEU A 8 33.07 41.10 -18.28
C LEU A 8 33.61 39.89 -17.51
N LEU A 9 34.43 40.13 -16.48
CA LEU A 9 34.95 39.06 -15.61
C LEU A 9 33.83 38.37 -14.83
N THR A 10 32.85 39.13 -14.32
CA THR A 10 31.67 38.59 -13.64
C THR A 10 30.83 37.75 -14.61
N GLY A 11 30.61 38.24 -15.84
CA GLY A 11 29.89 37.51 -16.88
C GLY A 11 30.56 36.17 -17.25
N VAL A 12 31.88 36.17 -17.41
CA VAL A 12 32.65 34.94 -17.68
C VAL A 12 32.60 33.97 -16.50
N ALA A 13 32.71 34.47 -15.27
CA ALA A 13 32.62 33.63 -14.07
C ALA A 13 31.19 33.03 -13.90
N CYS A 14 30.13 33.79 -14.12
CA CYS A 14 28.75 33.31 -14.12
C CYS A 14 28.50 32.28 -15.22
N PHE A 15 29.01 32.50 -16.44
CA PHE A 15 28.89 31.56 -17.55
C PHE A 15 29.67 30.26 -17.27
N GLY A 16 30.91 30.38 -16.77
CA GLY A 16 31.69 29.22 -16.32
C GLY A 16 31.00 28.43 -15.21
N GLY A 17 30.44 29.10 -14.21
CA GLY A 17 29.64 28.49 -13.17
C GLY A 17 28.41 27.77 -13.73
N TYR A 18 27.69 28.39 -14.65
CA TYR A 18 26.55 27.78 -15.33
C TYR A 18 26.93 26.52 -16.11
N LEU A 19 28.03 26.57 -16.88
CA LEU A 19 28.54 25.41 -17.62
C LEU A 19 28.91 24.26 -16.69
N ILE A 20 29.56 24.53 -15.57
CA ILE A 20 29.90 23.52 -14.55
C ILE A 20 28.63 22.86 -14.00
N VAL A 21 27.62 23.66 -13.67
CA VAL A 21 26.32 23.15 -13.19
C VAL A 21 25.63 22.30 -14.25
N LEU A 22 25.63 22.75 -15.50
CA LEU A 22 25.04 22.01 -16.63
C LEU A 22 25.76 20.68 -16.88
N VAL A 23 27.08 20.65 -16.90
CA VAL A 23 27.88 19.42 -17.05
C VAL A 23 27.63 18.45 -15.89
N LYS A 24 27.56 18.95 -14.65
CA LYS A 24 27.22 18.14 -13.48
C LYS A 24 25.80 17.55 -13.61
N LYS A 25 24.83 18.33 -14.09
CA LYS A 25 23.46 17.87 -14.31
C LYS A 25 23.38 16.78 -15.38
N ILE A 26 24.07 16.97 -16.52
CA ILE A 26 24.15 15.98 -17.61
C ILE A 26 24.81 14.69 -17.13
N ASN A 27 25.94 14.79 -16.41
CA ASN A 27 26.62 13.61 -15.87
C ASN A 27 25.77 12.86 -14.81
N SER A 28 25.06 13.60 -13.98
CA SER A 28 24.12 13.01 -13.01
C SER A 28 22.99 12.27 -13.71
N HIS A 29 22.41 12.87 -14.75
CA HIS A 29 21.35 12.25 -15.55
C HIS A 29 21.83 10.96 -16.23
N ARG A 30 23.00 11.01 -16.87
CA ARG A 30 23.59 9.82 -17.51
C ARG A 30 23.84 8.69 -16.51
N LYS A 31 24.40 9.00 -15.33
CA LYS A 31 24.59 8.01 -14.27
C LYS A 31 23.25 7.40 -13.78
N ALA A 32 22.20 8.23 -13.69
CA ALA A 32 20.88 7.75 -13.32
C ALA A 32 20.31 6.78 -14.37
N GLU A 33 20.41 7.13 -15.66
CA GLU A 33 19.98 6.27 -16.77
C GLU A 33 20.74 4.94 -16.81
N GLU A 34 22.05 4.97 -16.57
CA GLU A 34 22.87 3.76 -16.49
C GLU A 34 22.44 2.83 -15.34
N LYS A 35 22.09 3.39 -14.15
CA LYS A 35 21.56 2.64 -13.03
C LYS A 35 20.19 2.03 -13.36
N ILE A 36 19.27 2.83 -13.92
CA ILE A 36 17.96 2.35 -14.37
C ILE A 36 18.11 1.21 -15.37
N LYS A 37 18.98 1.36 -16.35
CA LYS A 37 19.23 0.32 -17.36
C LYS A 37 19.71 -0.98 -16.72
N ARG A 38 20.66 -0.91 -15.76
CA ARG A 38 21.11 -2.12 -15.03
C ARG A 38 19.98 -2.78 -14.26
N ALA A 39 19.15 -2.00 -13.54
CA ALA A 39 18.01 -2.53 -12.79
C ALA A 39 16.99 -3.22 -13.72
N ARG A 40 16.68 -2.60 -14.88
CA ARG A 40 15.80 -3.20 -15.88
C ARG A 40 16.39 -4.47 -16.48
N ASN A 41 17.68 -4.49 -16.77
CA ASN A 41 18.34 -5.70 -17.29
C ASN A 41 18.27 -6.85 -16.26
N ARG A 42 18.50 -6.60 -14.97
CA ARG A 42 18.35 -7.61 -13.91
C ARG A 42 16.91 -8.16 -13.86
N ARG A 43 15.91 -7.27 -13.94
CA ARG A 43 14.51 -7.69 -14.03
C ARG A 43 14.26 -8.59 -15.23
N ASP A 44 14.62 -8.12 -16.41
CA ASP A 44 14.33 -8.81 -17.67
C ASP A 44 15.06 -10.16 -17.74
N GLU A 45 16.28 -10.24 -17.21
CA GLU A 45 17.03 -11.49 -17.05
C GLU A 45 16.34 -12.45 -16.08
N SER A 46 15.85 -11.96 -14.93
CA SER A 46 15.13 -12.80 -13.96
C SER A 46 13.84 -13.37 -14.55
N LEU A 47 13.08 -12.56 -15.28
CA LEU A 47 11.86 -12.98 -15.97
C LEU A 47 12.16 -14.04 -17.05
N GLN A 48 13.19 -13.83 -17.87
CA GLN A 48 13.59 -14.78 -18.91
C GLN A 48 14.05 -16.12 -18.32
N ARG A 49 14.85 -16.10 -17.26
CA ARG A 49 15.30 -17.31 -16.57
C ARG A 49 14.14 -18.06 -15.92
N ALA A 50 13.17 -17.34 -15.34
CA ALA A 50 11.95 -17.93 -14.80
C ALA A 50 11.12 -18.60 -15.91
N GLU A 51 10.95 -17.94 -17.05
CA GLU A 51 10.23 -18.51 -18.20
C GLU A 51 10.89 -19.81 -18.69
N GLN A 52 12.22 -19.82 -18.83
CA GLN A 52 12.96 -21.02 -19.20
C GLN A 52 12.82 -22.15 -18.15
N ALA A 53 12.78 -21.81 -16.86
CA ALA A 53 12.60 -22.80 -15.80
C ALA A 53 11.19 -23.42 -15.87
N VAL A 54 10.16 -22.59 -16.07
CA VAL A 54 8.77 -23.05 -16.24
C VAL A 54 8.64 -23.97 -17.46
N LEU A 55 9.22 -23.61 -18.60
CA LEU A 55 9.16 -24.42 -19.81
C LEU A 55 9.79 -25.81 -19.58
N ARG A 56 10.99 -25.88 -19.01
CA ARG A 56 11.66 -27.14 -18.66
C ARG A 56 10.85 -27.98 -17.68
N TYR A 57 10.23 -27.33 -16.69
CA TYR A 57 9.38 -28.04 -15.74
C TYR A 57 8.18 -28.68 -16.41
N LYS A 58 7.48 -27.96 -17.28
CA LYS A 58 6.33 -28.47 -18.03
C LYS A 58 6.67 -29.64 -18.95
N GLU A 59 7.84 -29.60 -19.58
CA GLU A 59 8.32 -30.74 -20.42
C GLU A 59 8.56 -32.01 -19.58
N SER A 60 9.07 -31.85 -18.35
CA SER A 60 9.34 -32.99 -17.46
C SER A 60 8.12 -33.45 -16.64
N HIS A 61 7.12 -32.59 -16.47
CA HIS A 61 5.91 -32.83 -15.66
C HIS A 61 4.62 -32.52 -16.44
N PRO A 62 4.36 -33.21 -17.56
CA PRO A 62 3.23 -32.89 -18.44
C PRO A 62 1.85 -33.18 -17.84
N THR A 63 1.78 -33.87 -16.71
CA THR A 63 0.54 -34.23 -15.99
C THR A 63 0.15 -33.23 -14.90
N THR A 64 0.99 -32.22 -14.60
CA THR A 64 0.67 -31.22 -13.60
C THR A 64 -0.52 -30.36 -14.05
N ASP A 65 -1.62 -30.38 -13.28
CA ASP A 65 -2.81 -29.57 -13.54
C ASP A 65 -2.68 -28.18 -12.90
N SER A 66 -1.96 -27.30 -13.58
CA SER A 66 -1.80 -25.90 -13.14
C SER A 66 -3.13 -25.15 -13.07
N ALA A 67 -4.12 -25.50 -13.90
CA ALA A 67 -5.43 -24.86 -13.88
C ALA A 67 -6.15 -25.16 -12.57
N LEU A 68 -6.17 -26.40 -12.13
CA LEU A 68 -6.73 -26.81 -10.84
C LEU A 68 -6.00 -26.12 -9.68
N ILE A 69 -4.66 -26.14 -9.65
CA ILE A 69 -3.85 -25.53 -8.58
C ILE A 69 -4.21 -24.05 -8.40
N LEU A 70 -4.37 -23.31 -9.48
CA LEU A 70 -4.67 -21.87 -9.45
C LEU A 70 -6.10 -21.53 -9.00
N THR A 71 -7.02 -22.51 -8.97
CA THR A 71 -8.40 -22.31 -8.47
C THR A 71 -8.50 -22.50 -6.96
N LEU A 72 -7.56 -23.20 -6.33
CA LEU A 72 -7.60 -23.49 -4.90
C LEU A 72 -7.50 -22.23 -4.05
N SER A 73 -8.27 -22.19 -2.96
CA SER A 73 -8.05 -21.24 -1.87
C SER A 73 -6.74 -21.58 -1.13
N LEU A 74 -6.20 -20.62 -0.37
CA LEU A 74 -4.99 -20.89 0.42
C LEU A 74 -5.19 -22.05 1.42
N SER A 75 -6.36 -22.13 2.04
CA SER A 75 -6.69 -23.23 2.97
C SER A 75 -6.71 -24.59 2.28
N GLU A 76 -7.33 -24.71 1.11
CA GLU A 76 -7.34 -25.93 0.32
C GLU A 76 -5.94 -26.30 -0.17
N LEU A 77 -5.18 -25.31 -0.65
CA LEU A 77 -3.81 -25.49 -1.12
C LEU A 77 -2.90 -26.04 0.00
N THR A 78 -2.91 -25.40 1.17
CA THR A 78 -2.11 -25.86 2.32
C THR A 78 -2.52 -27.24 2.79
N GLN A 79 -3.82 -27.57 2.76
CA GLN A 79 -4.31 -28.90 3.10
C GLN A 79 -3.80 -29.97 2.11
N GLN A 80 -3.81 -29.67 0.81
CA GLN A 80 -3.33 -30.62 -0.22
C GLN A 80 -1.81 -30.80 -0.16
N LEU A 81 -1.05 -29.73 0.07
CA LEU A 81 0.39 -29.78 0.29
C LEU A 81 0.75 -30.62 1.53
N ASN A 82 0.08 -30.41 2.65
CA ASN A 82 0.32 -31.17 3.88
C ASN A 82 -0.02 -32.67 3.75
N LYS A 83 -1.04 -33.01 2.95
CA LYS A 83 -1.39 -34.39 2.64
C LYS A 83 -0.47 -35.03 1.60
N GLY A 84 0.43 -34.27 0.97
CA GLY A 84 1.28 -34.72 -0.12
C GLY A 84 0.54 -35.05 -1.43
N LEU A 85 -0.67 -34.50 -1.60
CA LEU A 85 -1.44 -34.58 -2.84
C LEU A 85 -0.93 -33.61 -3.92
N LEU A 86 -0.31 -32.54 -3.50
CA LEU A 86 0.42 -31.57 -4.33
C LEU A 86 1.85 -31.45 -3.82
N SER A 87 2.79 -31.27 -4.72
CA SER A 87 4.16 -30.93 -4.36
C SER A 87 4.35 -29.41 -4.29
N PRO A 88 5.23 -28.87 -3.42
CA PRO A 88 5.61 -27.47 -3.45
C PRO A 88 6.14 -27.02 -4.82
N GLU A 89 6.74 -27.93 -5.57
CA GLU A 89 7.29 -27.71 -6.89
C GLU A 89 6.18 -27.45 -7.91
N ASP A 90 5.15 -28.32 -7.99
CA ASP A 90 3.98 -28.12 -8.86
C ASP A 90 3.31 -26.77 -8.61
N VAL A 91 3.15 -26.41 -7.34
CA VAL A 91 2.51 -25.17 -6.92
C VAL A 91 3.36 -23.96 -7.31
N LEU A 92 4.67 -23.98 -7.04
CA LEU A 92 5.56 -22.86 -7.37
C LEU A 92 5.60 -22.62 -8.88
N TYR A 93 5.79 -23.65 -9.70
CA TYR A 93 5.86 -23.48 -11.15
C TYR A 93 4.53 -23.04 -11.75
N SER A 94 3.39 -23.52 -11.22
CA SER A 94 2.06 -23.07 -11.65
C SER A 94 1.86 -21.57 -11.40
N TYR A 95 2.21 -21.08 -10.21
CA TYR A 95 2.13 -19.66 -9.90
C TYR A 95 3.20 -18.83 -10.63
N MET A 96 4.39 -19.37 -10.85
CA MET A 96 5.43 -18.67 -11.63
C MET A 96 5.00 -18.45 -13.08
N GLU A 97 4.43 -19.48 -13.73
CA GLU A 97 3.85 -19.37 -15.08
C GLU A 97 2.75 -18.29 -15.13
N LYS A 98 1.82 -18.37 -14.18
CA LYS A 98 0.73 -17.39 -14.11
C LYS A 98 1.23 -15.97 -13.84
N THR A 99 2.23 -15.81 -12.99
CA THR A 99 2.88 -14.52 -12.70
C THR A 99 3.49 -13.91 -13.96
N LEU A 100 4.22 -14.69 -14.75
CA LEU A 100 4.81 -14.23 -16.00
C LEU A 100 3.73 -13.73 -16.98
N ALA A 101 2.65 -14.49 -17.12
CA ALA A 101 1.52 -14.12 -17.97
C ALA A 101 0.80 -12.84 -17.49
N VAL A 102 0.60 -12.68 -16.19
CA VAL A 102 0.00 -11.49 -15.58
C VAL A 102 0.93 -10.30 -15.72
N ASN A 103 2.22 -10.46 -15.42
CA ASN A 103 3.21 -9.39 -15.51
C ASN A 103 3.35 -8.82 -16.93
N LYS A 104 3.27 -9.67 -17.95
CA LYS A 104 3.29 -9.24 -19.36
C LYS A 104 2.15 -8.28 -19.70
N LYS A 105 1.00 -8.39 -19.02
CA LYS A 105 -0.18 -7.53 -19.23
C LYS A 105 -0.18 -6.31 -18.32
N LEU A 106 0.25 -6.46 -17.06
CA LEU A 106 0.02 -5.48 -15.99
C LEU A 106 1.29 -4.74 -15.54
N ASN A 107 2.49 -5.22 -15.89
CA ASN A 107 3.78 -4.69 -15.44
C ASN A 107 3.84 -4.55 -13.91
N CYS A 108 3.52 -5.62 -13.19
CA CYS A 108 3.38 -5.62 -11.73
C CYS A 108 4.60 -6.15 -10.97
N CYS A 109 5.56 -6.79 -11.66
CA CYS A 109 6.75 -7.38 -11.05
C CYS A 109 8.00 -6.55 -11.31
N THR A 110 8.84 -6.40 -10.29
CA THR A 110 10.17 -5.81 -10.41
C THR A 110 11.25 -6.85 -10.60
N GLU A 111 11.03 -8.09 -10.15
CA GLU A 111 12.00 -9.18 -10.21
C GLU A 111 11.35 -10.51 -9.81
N VAL A 112 11.73 -11.60 -10.49
CA VAL A 112 11.45 -12.96 -10.02
C VAL A 112 12.62 -13.42 -9.14
N LEU A 113 12.34 -13.91 -7.95
CA LEU A 113 13.32 -14.41 -7.01
C LEU A 113 13.68 -15.86 -7.38
N LEU A 114 14.76 -16.05 -8.11
CA LEU A 114 15.20 -17.37 -8.55
C LEU A 114 15.71 -18.24 -7.40
N GLU A 115 16.04 -17.64 -6.27
CA GLU A 115 16.33 -18.33 -5.00
C GLU A 115 15.15 -19.17 -4.51
N SER A 116 13.93 -18.90 -4.96
CA SER A 116 12.75 -19.73 -4.72
C SER A 116 12.94 -21.16 -5.23
N LEU A 117 13.65 -21.35 -6.35
CA LEU A 117 13.98 -22.65 -6.92
C LEU A 117 14.99 -23.43 -6.05
N ASP A 118 15.93 -22.72 -5.43
CA ASP A 118 16.86 -23.33 -4.47
C ASP A 118 16.17 -23.64 -3.15
N GLN A 119 15.23 -22.82 -2.72
CA GLN A 119 14.45 -23.06 -1.51
C GLN A 119 13.58 -24.32 -1.62
N LEU A 120 13.10 -24.70 -2.80
CA LEU A 120 12.40 -25.97 -3.01
C LEU A 120 13.19 -27.18 -2.48
N LYS A 121 14.51 -27.18 -2.62
CA LYS A 121 15.39 -28.27 -2.17
C LYS A 121 15.40 -28.43 -0.65
N THR A 122 15.09 -27.36 0.08
CA THR A 122 15.17 -27.30 1.56
C THR A 122 13.82 -27.08 2.23
N VAL A 123 12.77 -26.75 1.49
CA VAL A 123 11.45 -26.42 2.05
C VAL A 123 10.86 -27.54 2.91
N GLY A 124 11.19 -28.82 2.61
CA GLY A 124 10.77 -29.98 3.37
C GLY A 124 11.18 -29.96 4.85
N SER A 125 12.24 -29.24 5.22
CA SER A 125 12.64 -29.03 6.62
C SER A 125 11.67 -28.15 7.42
N ASN A 126 10.76 -27.44 6.75
CA ASN A 126 9.75 -26.56 7.33
C ASN A 126 8.31 -27.06 7.07
N LYS A 127 8.14 -28.38 6.94
CA LYS A 127 6.84 -29.01 6.62
C LYS A 127 5.77 -28.74 7.68
N ASP A 128 6.16 -28.51 8.93
CA ASP A 128 5.23 -28.19 10.03
C ASP A 128 4.78 -26.71 10.03
N GLY A 129 5.33 -25.89 9.14
CA GLY A 129 4.95 -24.51 9.00
C GLY A 129 3.57 -24.33 8.35
N LEU A 130 2.80 -23.34 8.83
CA LEU A 130 1.43 -23.08 8.37
C LEU A 130 1.32 -22.71 6.88
N LEU A 131 2.41 -22.28 6.26
CA LEU A 131 2.50 -21.88 4.85
C LEU A 131 3.41 -22.80 4.04
N TYR A 132 3.58 -24.06 4.47
CA TYR A 132 4.43 -25.02 3.78
C TYR A 132 4.14 -25.12 2.28
N GLY A 133 5.15 -24.86 1.44
CA GLY A 133 5.07 -24.96 0.00
C GLY A 133 4.28 -23.83 -0.69
N VAL A 134 3.79 -22.85 0.05
CA VAL A 134 2.99 -21.73 -0.50
C VAL A 134 3.90 -20.68 -1.14
N PRO A 135 3.76 -20.38 -2.44
CA PRO A 135 4.45 -19.26 -3.07
C PRO A 135 3.85 -17.92 -2.60
N VAL A 136 4.71 -16.98 -2.18
CA VAL A 136 4.30 -15.69 -1.65
C VAL A 136 4.99 -14.57 -2.42
N SER A 137 4.22 -13.59 -2.89
CA SER A 137 4.76 -12.34 -3.45
C SER A 137 5.14 -11.36 -2.33
N ILE A 138 6.16 -10.56 -2.55
CA ILE A 138 6.60 -9.54 -1.59
C ILE A 138 6.79 -8.19 -2.28
N LYS A 139 6.30 -7.13 -1.65
CA LYS A 139 6.51 -5.77 -2.14
C LYS A 139 8.00 -5.44 -2.16
N GLU A 140 8.46 -4.74 -3.18
CA GLU A 140 9.88 -4.47 -3.45
C GLU A 140 10.61 -3.75 -2.30
N ASN A 141 9.92 -3.03 -1.44
CA ASN A 141 10.52 -2.38 -0.28
C ASN A 141 10.79 -3.31 0.92
N LEU A 142 10.40 -4.57 0.85
CA LEU A 142 10.78 -5.60 1.82
C LEU A 142 12.19 -6.11 1.49
N ALA A 143 13.11 -6.00 2.46
CA ALA A 143 14.47 -6.45 2.24
C ALA A 143 14.53 -7.96 1.98
N PHE A 144 15.12 -8.30 0.85
CA PHE A 144 15.49 -9.67 0.48
C PHE A 144 16.99 -9.67 0.20
N LYS A 145 17.71 -10.59 0.81
CA LYS A 145 19.19 -10.65 0.74
C LYS A 145 19.67 -10.65 -0.71
N ASN A 146 20.71 -9.86 -0.99
CA ASN A 146 21.34 -9.67 -2.29
C ASN A 146 20.51 -8.92 -3.34
N HIS A 147 19.34 -8.35 -2.97
CA HIS A 147 18.49 -7.57 -3.86
C HIS A 147 18.35 -6.12 -3.38
N ASP A 148 18.27 -5.19 -4.32
CA ASP A 148 18.06 -3.77 -4.01
C ASP A 148 16.66 -3.54 -3.41
N CYS A 149 16.54 -2.66 -2.42
CA CYS A 149 15.27 -2.07 -1.98
C CYS A 149 15.20 -0.63 -2.50
N SER A 150 14.86 -0.49 -3.78
CA SER A 150 14.91 0.82 -4.45
C SER A 150 13.83 1.78 -3.95
N CYS A 151 12.67 1.28 -3.52
CA CYS A 151 11.47 2.09 -3.26
C CYS A 151 11.12 3.00 -4.45
N GLY A 152 11.44 2.58 -5.68
CA GLY A 152 11.28 3.39 -6.90
C GLY A 152 12.22 4.60 -7.00
N VAL A 153 13.23 4.70 -6.15
CA VAL A 153 14.15 5.84 -6.04
C VAL A 153 15.55 5.42 -6.51
N ILE A 154 16.11 6.14 -7.48
CA ILE A 154 17.33 5.77 -8.19
C ILE A 154 18.57 5.78 -7.28
N ILE A 155 18.59 6.64 -6.27
CA ILE A 155 19.71 6.71 -5.32
C ILE A 155 19.90 5.39 -4.56
N ASN A 156 18.85 4.61 -4.38
CA ASN A 156 18.87 3.34 -3.66
C ASN A 156 19.24 2.14 -4.56
N LEU A 157 19.44 2.33 -5.86
CA LEU A 157 19.89 1.27 -6.78
C LEU A 157 21.37 0.94 -6.57
N ASP A 158 21.72 -0.32 -6.85
CA ASP A 158 23.03 -0.91 -6.65
C ASP A 158 23.47 -0.90 -5.17
N GLN A 159 22.50 -1.10 -4.27
CA GLN A 159 22.68 -1.23 -2.82
C GLN A 159 21.90 -2.46 -2.31
N PRO A 160 22.36 -3.67 -2.64
CA PRO A 160 21.65 -4.89 -2.25
C PRO A 160 21.60 -5.07 -0.73
N ALA A 161 20.48 -5.55 -0.24
CA ALA A 161 20.30 -5.82 1.18
C ALA A 161 21.25 -6.93 1.65
N GLU A 162 21.88 -6.73 2.81
CA GLU A 162 22.83 -7.70 3.41
C GLU A 162 22.11 -8.92 3.99
N LYS A 163 20.83 -8.77 4.38
CA LYS A 163 20.01 -9.82 5.00
C LYS A 163 18.54 -9.68 4.61
N ASP A 164 17.81 -10.78 4.75
CA ASP A 164 16.35 -10.79 4.67
C ASP A 164 15.75 -9.95 5.80
N SER A 165 14.65 -9.26 5.52
CA SER A 165 13.81 -8.67 6.59
C SER A 165 13.27 -9.78 7.51
N VAL A 166 12.95 -9.42 8.74
CA VAL A 166 12.39 -10.39 9.72
C VAL A 166 11.17 -11.10 9.15
N LEU A 167 10.27 -10.37 8.46
CA LEU A 167 9.11 -10.98 7.83
C LEU A 167 9.46 -12.04 6.80
N VAL A 168 10.44 -11.79 5.95
CA VAL A 168 10.91 -12.77 4.94
C VAL A 168 11.51 -13.99 5.63
N GLN A 169 12.30 -13.79 6.70
CA GLN A 169 12.85 -14.91 7.48
C GLN A 169 11.74 -15.77 8.10
N VAL A 170 10.72 -15.12 8.69
CA VAL A 170 9.58 -15.83 9.29
C VAL A 170 8.75 -16.55 8.24
N LEU A 171 8.47 -15.95 7.10
CA LEU A 171 7.77 -16.61 5.99
C LEU A 171 8.51 -17.88 5.55
N LYS A 172 9.82 -17.79 5.33
CA LYS A 172 10.66 -18.96 4.99
C LYS A 172 10.62 -20.04 6.08
N LYS A 173 10.66 -19.65 7.35
CA LYS A 173 10.55 -20.56 8.49
C LYS A 173 9.19 -21.25 8.58
N GLN A 174 8.12 -20.56 8.16
CA GLN A 174 6.78 -21.12 8.04
C GLN A 174 6.57 -21.96 6.77
N GLY A 175 7.65 -22.21 6.00
CA GLY A 175 7.62 -23.02 4.79
C GLY A 175 7.11 -22.30 3.54
N ALA A 176 6.79 -20.99 3.64
CA ALA A 176 6.43 -20.19 2.47
C ALA A 176 7.64 -19.96 1.55
N ILE A 177 7.38 -19.81 0.27
CA ILE A 177 8.40 -19.63 -0.77
C ILE A 177 8.22 -18.21 -1.37
N PRO A 178 8.95 -17.19 -0.90
CA PRO A 178 8.99 -15.89 -1.57
C PRO A 178 9.55 -16.06 -2.99
N PHE A 179 8.77 -15.73 -4.02
CA PHE A 179 9.13 -16.06 -5.40
C PHE A 179 9.16 -14.87 -6.36
N VAL A 180 8.56 -13.75 -6.00
CA VAL A 180 8.48 -12.57 -6.86
C VAL A 180 8.42 -11.30 -6.02
N ARG A 181 9.08 -10.24 -6.49
CA ARG A 181 8.99 -8.89 -5.94
C ARG A 181 8.11 -8.03 -6.82
N THR A 182 7.28 -7.20 -6.18
CA THR A 182 6.24 -6.44 -6.87
C THR A 182 6.47 -4.94 -6.88
N ASN A 183 5.96 -4.30 -7.93
CA ASN A 183 6.16 -2.89 -8.21
C ASN A 183 5.45 -1.97 -7.20
N LEU A 184 5.94 -0.74 -7.11
CA LEU A 184 5.48 0.30 -6.18
C LEU A 184 5.71 1.70 -6.78
N PRO A 185 5.04 2.75 -6.32
CA PRO A 185 5.30 4.12 -6.79
C PRO A 185 6.59 4.68 -6.23
N GLN A 186 7.15 5.66 -6.94
CA GLN A 186 8.37 6.35 -6.52
C GLN A 186 8.22 6.92 -5.10
N ALA A 187 9.19 6.59 -4.25
CA ALA A 187 9.23 6.98 -2.84
C ALA A 187 8.03 6.49 -1.99
N LEU A 188 7.24 5.55 -2.48
CA LEU A 188 6.04 5.01 -1.81
C LEU A 188 4.93 6.04 -1.53
N LEU A 189 5.01 7.24 -2.11
CA LEU A 189 4.18 8.39 -1.73
C LEU A 189 2.97 8.65 -2.61
N ASN A 190 2.74 7.83 -3.61
CA ASN A 190 1.57 7.96 -4.47
C ASN A 190 0.75 6.68 -4.44
N TYR A 191 -0.52 6.77 -4.82
CA TYR A 191 -1.34 5.61 -5.12
C TYR A 191 -1.57 5.39 -6.64
N ASP A 192 -0.85 6.13 -7.50
CA ASP A 192 -0.49 5.69 -8.86
C ASP A 192 0.76 4.82 -8.77
N CYS A 193 0.65 3.52 -9.06
CA CYS A 193 1.78 2.60 -8.98
C CYS A 193 2.70 2.79 -10.19
N SER A 194 3.55 3.82 -10.12
CA SER A 194 4.49 4.20 -11.18
C SER A 194 5.81 4.71 -10.60
N ASN A 195 6.92 4.36 -11.26
CA ASN A 195 8.24 4.88 -10.92
C ASN A 195 9.15 4.90 -12.17
N PRO A 196 10.21 5.73 -12.21
CA PRO A 196 11.08 5.86 -13.36
C PRO A 196 11.96 4.63 -13.61
N ILE A 197 12.06 3.68 -12.67
CA ILE A 197 12.90 2.47 -12.82
C ILE A 197 12.14 1.41 -13.61
N TYR A 198 10.96 0.98 -13.11
CA TYR A 198 10.19 -0.15 -13.63
C TYR A 198 8.94 0.25 -14.41
N GLY A 199 8.60 1.54 -14.41
CA GLY A 199 7.41 2.06 -15.10
C GLY A 199 6.13 1.86 -14.30
N GLN A 200 5.01 1.88 -15.01
CA GLN A 200 3.65 1.94 -14.48
C GLN A 200 3.00 0.55 -14.42
N THR A 201 2.36 0.25 -13.30
CA THR A 201 1.52 -0.95 -13.12
C THR A 201 0.05 -0.58 -13.35
N VAL A 202 -0.63 -1.32 -14.23
CA VAL A 202 -2.03 -1.08 -14.57
C VAL A 202 -2.97 -1.98 -13.79
N ASN A 203 -4.25 -1.58 -13.73
CA ASN A 203 -5.28 -2.30 -12.99
C ASN A 203 -5.73 -3.58 -13.73
N PRO A 204 -5.92 -4.72 -13.03
CA PRO A 204 -6.31 -5.98 -13.67
C PRO A 204 -7.72 -5.97 -14.28
N HIS A 205 -8.63 -5.12 -13.79
CA HIS A 205 -9.99 -4.98 -14.32
C HIS A 205 -10.08 -3.99 -15.48
N ASN A 206 -9.21 -2.96 -15.48
CA ASN A 206 -9.20 -1.95 -16.54
C ASN A 206 -7.79 -1.36 -16.70
N PRO A 207 -7.05 -1.68 -17.78
CA PRO A 207 -5.68 -1.21 -17.98
C PRO A 207 -5.52 0.30 -18.17
N GLN A 208 -6.62 1.05 -18.32
CA GLN A 208 -6.58 2.53 -18.34
C GLN A 208 -6.58 3.13 -16.92
N LYS A 209 -6.74 2.30 -15.90
CA LYS A 209 -6.81 2.70 -14.48
C LYS A 209 -5.55 2.27 -13.73
N THR A 210 -5.26 3.02 -12.67
CA THR A 210 -4.20 2.64 -11.73
C THR A 210 -4.58 1.40 -10.92
N SER A 211 -3.61 0.57 -10.59
CA SER A 211 -3.79 -0.53 -9.63
C SER A 211 -3.89 -0.06 -8.17
N GLY A 212 -3.77 1.24 -7.93
CA GLY A 212 -3.62 1.77 -6.58
C GLY A 212 -2.19 1.63 -6.07
N GLY A 213 -1.93 2.15 -4.88
CA GLY A 213 -0.59 2.15 -4.27
C GLY A 213 -0.65 2.45 -2.77
N SER A 214 0.53 2.26 -2.13
CA SER A 214 1.81 1.98 -2.76
C SER A 214 2.12 0.48 -2.97
N SER A 215 1.30 -0.47 -2.52
CA SER A 215 1.45 -1.90 -2.84
C SER A 215 0.69 -2.27 -4.11
N GLY A 216 0.81 -1.44 -5.17
CA GLY A 216 0.03 -1.60 -6.39
C GLY A 216 0.43 -2.81 -7.22
N GLY A 217 1.70 -3.19 -7.19
CA GLY A 217 2.17 -4.42 -7.81
C GLY A 217 1.58 -5.68 -7.17
N GLU A 218 1.45 -5.70 -5.82
CA GLU A 218 0.76 -6.78 -5.10
C GLU A 218 -0.72 -6.84 -5.48
N GLY A 219 -1.41 -5.67 -5.45
CA GLY A 219 -2.82 -5.59 -5.83
C GLY A 219 -3.07 -6.12 -7.24
N ALA A 220 -2.27 -5.68 -8.21
CA ALA A 220 -2.37 -6.08 -9.61
C ALA A 220 -2.05 -7.57 -9.81
N LEU A 221 -0.99 -8.08 -9.17
CA LEU A 221 -0.56 -9.46 -9.31
C LEU A 221 -1.60 -10.43 -8.73
N ILE A 222 -2.08 -10.18 -7.50
CA ILE A 222 -3.08 -11.02 -6.84
C ILE A 222 -4.43 -10.91 -7.55
N GLY A 223 -4.87 -9.68 -7.89
CA GLY A 223 -6.12 -9.46 -8.64
C GLY A 223 -6.11 -10.06 -10.04
N GLY A 224 -4.94 -10.16 -10.66
CA GLY A 224 -4.72 -10.86 -11.94
C GLY A 224 -4.55 -12.38 -11.80
N GLY A 225 -4.56 -12.91 -10.59
CA GLY A 225 -4.42 -14.34 -10.29
C GLY A 225 -2.98 -14.86 -10.32
N GLY A 226 -1.97 -13.99 -10.44
CA GLY A 226 -0.55 -14.39 -10.50
C GLY A 226 0.05 -14.74 -9.13
N SER A 227 -0.56 -14.31 -8.05
CA SER A 227 -0.19 -14.70 -6.68
C SER A 227 -1.45 -14.99 -5.87
N LEU A 228 -1.32 -15.84 -4.87
CA LEU A 228 -2.39 -16.19 -3.95
C LEU A 228 -2.35 -15.35 -2.68
N LEU A 229 -1.14 -15.07 -2.22
CA LEU A 229 -0.82 -14.36 -1.00
C LEU A 229 0.37 -13.45 -1.24
N GLY A 230 0.30 -12.23 -0.74
CA GLY A 230 1.41 -11.28 -0.80
C GLY A 230 1.55 -10.44 0.46
N ILE A 231 2.72 -9.83 0.62
CA ILE A 231 3.00 -8.93 1.75
C ILE A 231 3.19 -7.51 1.23
N GLY A 232 2.30 -6.63 1.63
CA GLY A 232 2.37 -5.19 1.38
C GLY A 232 2.86 -4.39 2.59
N THR A 233 2.89 -3.06 2.45
CA THR A 233 3.17 -2.12 3.53
C THR A 233 2.22 -0.93 3.44
N ASP A 234 1.79 -0.38 4.57
CA ASP A 234 0.74 0.64 4.66
C ASP A 234 1.08 1.74 5.68
N ILE A 235 1.27 2.97 5.20
CA ILE A 235 1.43 4.18 6.04
C ILE A 235 0.26 5.15 5.90
N GLY A 236 -0.54 5.01 4.83
CA GLY A 236 -1.65 5.92 4.56
C GLY A 236 -2.79 5.26 3.78
N GLY A 237 -2.79 3.91 3.68
CA GLY A 237 -3.72 3.13 2.88
C GLY A 237 -3.03 2.22 1.87
N SER A 238 -1.71 2.11 1.91
CA SER A 238 -0.92 1.47 0.87
C SER A 238 -1.06 -0.06 0.72
N ILE A 239 -1.79 -0.75 1.61
CA ILE A 239 -2.34 -2.11 1.45
C ILE A 239 -3.80 -2.00 0.99
N ARG A 240 -4.58 -1.16 1.67
CA ARG A 240 -6.03 -1.07 1.55
C ARG A 240 -6.48 -0.44 0.24
N ILE A 241 -5.77 0.58 -0.26
CA ILE A 241 -6.08 1.23 -1.54
C ILE A 241 -5.90 0.27 -2.72
N PRO A 242 -4.74 -0.38 -2.92
CA PRO A 242 -4.59 -1.32 -4.01
C PRO A 242 -5.51 -2.55 -3.87
N ALA A 243 -5.80 -3.01 -2.64
CA ALA A 243 -6.79 -4.06 -2.42
C ALA A 243 -8.19 -3.64 -2.91
N SER A 244 -8.64 -2.44 -2.56
CA SER A 244 -9.91 -1.87 -3.03
C SER A 244 -9.96 -1.72 -4.55
N PHE A 245 -8.88 -1.20 -5.15
CA PHE A 245 -8.84 -0.94 -6.60
C PHE A 245 -8.76 -2.20 -7.46
N CYS A 246 -8.10 -3.24 -6.94
CA CYS A 246 -7.89 -4.50 -7.67
C CYS A 246 -8.88 -5.61 -7.29
N GLY A 247 -9.85 -5.34 -6.41
CA GLY A 247 -10.91 -6.29 -6.09
C GLY A 247 -10.46 -7.47 -5.24
N ILE A 248 -9.49 -7.25 -4.34
CA ILE A 248 -8.96 -8.26 -3.41
C ILE A 248 -9.15 -7.82 -1.95
N CYS A 249 -8.75 -8.66 -1.01
CA CYS A 249 -8.70 -8.34 0.42
C CYS A 249 -7.30 -7.87 0.82
N GLY A 250 -7.23 -6.89 1.73
CA GLY A 250 -5.98 -6.40 2.29
C GLY A 250 -6.14 -6.03 3.75
N PHE A 251 -5.17 -6.38 4.57
CA PHE A 251 -5.21 -6.13 6.00
C PHE A 251 -3.98 -5.37 6.48
N LYS A 252 -4.19 -4.22 7.10
CA LYS A 252 -3.20 -3.43 7.83
C LYS A 252 -3.34 -3.73 9.33
N PRO A 253 -2.45 -4.50 9.93
CA PRO A 253 -2.47 -4.77 11.37
C PRO A 253 -2.28 -3.52 12.22
N THR A 254 -2.49 -3.64 13.51
CA THR A 254 -2.05 -2.66 14.52
C THR A 254 -0.58 -2.32 14.31
N ALA A 255 -0.21 -1.05 14.42
CA ALA A 255 1.18 -0.65 14.29
C ALA A 255 2.04 -1.34 15.37
N GLY A 256 3.15 -1.97 14.95
CA GLY A 256 4.00 -2.76 15.85
C GLY A 256 3.54 -4.20 16.09
N ARG A 257 2.43 -4.65 15.49
CA ARG A 257 1.97 -6.04 15.57
C ARG A 257 2.88 -7.02 14.81
N LEU A 258 3.52 -6.54 13.75
CA LEU A 258 4.54 -7.23 12.97
C LEU A 258 5.82 -6.41 12.95
N SER A 259 6.97 -7.07 12.73
CA SER A 259 8.27 -6.41 12.62
C SER A 259 8.26 -5.33 11.53
N HIS A 260 8.85 -4.18 11.83
CA HIS A 260 8.86 -3.04 10.93
C HIS A 260 9.72 -3.29 9.69
N CYS A 261 9.17 -2.89 8.55
CA CYS A 261 9.94 -2.69 7.33
C CYS A 261 10.35 -1.22 7.25
N PHE A 262 11.62 -0.95 6.96
CA PHE A 262 12.12 0.41 6.82
C PHE A 262 11.39 1.13 5.67
N ILE A 263 10.50 2.04 6.01
CA ILE A 263 9.96 3.06 5.11
C ILE A 263 10.46 4.40 5.63
N PHE A 264 10.84 5.30 4.73
CA PHE A 264 11.34 6.66 5.00
C PHE A 264 11.00 7.19 6.40
N CYS A 265 11.87 7.97 7.04
CA CYS A 265 11.81 8.45 8.43
C CYS A 265 10.54 9.24 8.84
N MET A 266 9.36 8.84 8.40
CA MET A 266 8.06 9.45 8.72
C MET A 266 7.50 8.83 10.00
N LYS A 267 8.06 9.18 11.16
CA LYS A 267 7.77 8.49 12.43
C LYS A 267 6.45 8.91 13.12
N LEU A 268 5.87 10.06 12.75
CA LEU A 268 4.64 10.54 13.38
C LEU A 268 3.39 9.79 12.93
N VAL A 269 3.41 9.21 11.74
CA VAL A 269 2.36 8.32 11.23
C VAL A 269 3.00 6.93 11.07
N PRO A 270 2.63 5.96 11.91
CA PRO A 270 3.23 4.64 11.84
C PRO A 270 2.85 3.89 10.57
N SER A 271 3.82 3.17 10.00
CA SER A 271 3.56 2.20 8.94
C SER A 271 3.43 0.80 9.50
N SER A 272 2.65 -0.04 8.84
CA SER A 272 2.53 -1.46 9.15
C SER A 272 2.72 -2.29 7.89
N PRO A 273 3.53 -3.36 7.92
CA PRO A 273 3.42 -4.41 6.92
C PRO A 273 2.15 -5.23 7.17
N GLY A 274 1.64 -5.91 6.14
CA GLY A 274 0.49 -6.77 6.31
C GLY A 274 0.15 -7.57 5.05
N PRO A 275 -0.69 -8.62 5.18
CA PRO A 275 -1.04 -9.51 4.10
C PRO A 275 -2.06 -8.91 3.12
N MET A 276 -1.96 -9.35 1.87
CA MET A 276 -2.90 -9.12 0.79
C MET A 276 -3.22 -10.46 0.13
N ALA A 277 -4.50 -10.77 -0.09
CA ALA A 277 -4.94 -12.06 -0.61
C ALA A 277 -6.31 -11.95 -1.30
N ARG A 278 -6.78 -13.05 -1.91
CA ARG A 278 -8.09 -13.09 -2.56
C ARG A 278 -9.27 -13.14 -1.58
N ASP A 279 -9.05 -13.63 -0.35
CA ASP A 279 -10.07 -13.83 0.67
C ASP A 279 -9.54 -13.54 2.08
N VAL A 280 -10.45 -13.37 3.03
CA VAL A 280 -10.11 -12.99 4.41
C VAL A 280 -9.51 -14.14 5.22
N ASP A 281 -9.91 -15.40 4.97
CA ASP A 281 -9.32 -16.55 5.65
C ASP A 281 -7.82 -16.70 5.32
N SER A 282 -7.43 -16.37 4.08
CA SER A 282 -6.02 -16.31 3.65
C SER A 282 -5.22 -15.23 4.41
N LEU A 283 -5.82 -14.05 4.65
CA LEU A 283 -5.20 -13.00 5.47
C LEU A 283 -5.00 -13.47 6.91
N ALA A 284 -6.00 -14.11 7.49
CA ALA A 284 -5.95 -14.62 8.86
C ALA A 284 -4.91 -15.73 9.02
N LEU A 285 -4.84 -16.67 8.08
CA LEU A 285 -3.81 -17.73 8.07
C LEU A 285 -2.40 -17.15 7.98
N CYS A 286 -2.20 -16.15 7.13
CA CYS A 286 -0.92 -15.44 7.04
C CYS A 286 -0.55 -14.75 8.36
N MET A 287 -1.50 -14.03 8.98
CA MET A 287 -1.26 -13.39 10.28
C MET A 287 -0.94 -14.43 11.36
N GLN A 288 -1.64 -15.56 11.39
CA GLN A 288 -1.35 -16.67 12.32
C GLN A 288 0.07 -17.23 12.10
N ALA A 289 0.49 -17.41 10.85
CA ALA A 289 1.83 -17.87 10.52
C ALA A 289 2.94 -16.89 10.93
N LEU A 290 2.69 -15.59 10.78
CA LEU A 290 3.66 -14.55 11.11
C LEU A 290 3.77 -14.31 12.63
N LEU A 291 2.68 -14.41 13.39
CA LEU A 291 2.63 -14.16 14.84
C LEU A 291 3.08 -15.40 15.64
N CYS A 292 4.35 -15.76 15.51
CA CYS A 292 4.94 -16.94 16.10
C CYS A 292 6.22 -16.60 16.89
N ASP A 293 6.68 -17.54 17.72
CA ASP A 293 7.87 -17.37 18.57
C ASP A 293 9.13 -16.98 17.79
N HIS A 294 9.23 -17.43 16.54
CA HIS A 294 10.36 -17.06 15.68
C HIS A 294 10.36 -15.55 15.35
N MET A 295 9.19 -14.95 15.07
CA MET A 295 9.03 -13.51 14.91
C MET A 295 9.47 -12.76 16.17
N PHE A 296 8.95 -13.17 17.33
CA PHE A 296 9.19 -12.51 18.60
C PHE A 296 10.66 -12.62 19.05
N SER A 297 11.32 -13.73 18.68
CA SER A 297 12.75 -13.92 18.93
C SER A 297 13.63 -13.08 18.01
N LEU A 298 13.27 -12.95 16.72
CA LEU A 298 14.04 -12.16 15.75
C LEU A 298 13.89 -10.65 15.98
N ASP A 299 12.72 -10.21 16.42
CA ASP A 299 12.43 -8.80 16.71
C ASP A 299 11.73 -8.65 18.05
N PRO A 300 12.50 -8.49 19.14
CA PRO A 300 11.94 -8.31 20.49
C PRO A 300 11.15 -7.00 20.69
N THR A 301 11.11 -6.11 19.71
CA THR A 301 10.24 -4.91 19.74
C THR A 301 8.80 -5.23 19.37
N VAL A 302 8.55 -6.40 18.77
CA VAL A 302 7.21 -6.92 18.50
C VAL A 302 6.67 -7.59 19.77
N PRO A 303 5.54 -7.16 20.32
CA PRO A 303 4.93 -7.81 21.48
C PRO A 303 4.63 -9.28 21.21
N PRO A 304 4.97 -10.21 22.13
CA PRO A 304 4.78 -11.64 21.94
C PRO A 304 3.31 -12.03 22.16
N LEU A 305 2.46 -11.56 21.28
CA LEU A 305 1.01 -11.82 21.26
C LEU A 305 0.67 -12.75 20.08
N PRO A 306 0.51 -14.06 20.27
CA PRO A 306 0.10 -14.99 19.24
C PRO A 306 -1.28 -14.64 18.68
N PHE A 307 -1.61 -15.17 17.50
CA PHE A 307 -2.91 -14.99 16.89
C PHE A 307 -4.02 -15.69 17.71
N ASN A 308 -5.05 -14.94 18.11
CA ASN A 308 -6.15 -15.47 18.90
C ASN A 308 -7.26 -16.04 18.01
N MET A 309 -7.21 -17.35 17.79
CA MET A 309 -8.16 -18.07 16.94
C MET A 309 -9.58 -18.09 17.53
N GLU A 310 -9.74 -18.03 18.85
CA GLU A 310 -11.04 -17.99 19.52
C GLU A 310 -11.81 -16.70 19.17
N ILE A 311 -11.12 -15.55 19.23
CA ILE A 311 -11.70 -14.26 18.82
C ILE A 311 -12.07 -14.30 17.33
N TYR A 312 -11.17 -14.80 16.49
CA TYR A 312 -11.40 -14.88 15.04
C TYR A 312 -12.59 -15.75 14.66
N ARG A 313 -12.83 -16.85 15.37
CA ARG A 313 -13.93 -17.81 15.12
C ARG A 313 -15.22 -17.48 15.86
N SER A 314 -15.20 -16.49 16.73
CA SER A 314 -16.39 -16.10 17.50
C SER A 314 -17.53 -15.66 16.56
N SER A 315 -18.77 -16.06 16.89
CA SER A 315 -19.99 -15.67 16.16
C SER A 315 -20.91 -14.76 16.95
N ARG A 316 -20.46 -14.22 18.10
CA ARG A 316 -21.29 -13.32 18.92
C ARG A 316 -21.74 -12.10 18.11
N PRO A 317 -23.00 -11.63 18.26
CA PRO A 317 -23.44 -10.39 17.66
C PRO A 317 -22.52 -9.21 18.04
N LEU A 318 -22.29 -8.31 17.11
CA LEU A 318 -21.44 -7.12 17.28
C LEU A 318 -22.31 -5.86 17.31
N ARG A 319 -21.82 -4.86 18.03
CA ARG A 319 -22.29 -3.50 17.92
C ARG A 319 -21.35 -2.73 16.98
N ILE A 320 -21.82 -2.43 15.78
CA ILE A 320 -21.01 -1.94 14.67
C ILE A 320 -21.27 -0.46 14.47
N GLY A 321 -20.23 0.37 14.63
CA GLY A 321 -20.26 1.74 14.15
C GLY A 321 -20.27 1.76 12.62
N TYR A 322 -20.98 2.70 12.01
CA TYR A 322 -20.88 2.92 10.57
C TYR A 322 -20.83 4.39 10.22
N LEU A 323 -20.13 4.70 9.15
CA LEU A 323 -20.16 6.03 8.54
C LEU A 323 -20.17 5.89 7.02
N GLU A 324 -20.87 6.78 6.34
CA GLU A 324 -20.89 6.87 4.87
C GLU A 324 -19.97 7.98 4.36
N ASN A 325 -19.65 8.96 5.20
CA ASN A 325 -18.81 10.12 4.89
C ASN A 325 -18.03 10.51 6.14
N ASP A 326 -16.71 10.72 6.01
CA ASP A 326 -15.82 11.14 7.12
C ASP A 326 -15.90 12.63 7.46
N GLY A 327 -16.70 13.39 6.71
CA GLY A 327 -16.83 14.85 6.86
C GLY A 327 -15.70 15.64 6.22
N TYR A 328 -14.64 14.99 5.74
CA TYR A 328 -13.50 15.65 5.09
C TYR A 328 -13.46 15.44 3.58
N THR A 329 -13.51 14.20 3.14
CA THR A 329 -13.56 13.84 1.72
C THR A 329 -14.89 13.15 1.42
N GLN A 330 -15.68 13.70 0.51
CA GLN A 330 -16.92 13.07 0.11
C GLN A 330 -16.61 11.78 -0.68
N PRO A 331 -17.20 10.61 -0.31
CA PRO A 331 -16.98 9.37 -1.04
C PRO A 331 -17.71 9.37 -2.37
N SER A 332 -17.32 8.53 -3.32
CA SER A 332 -18.11 8.33 -4.54
C SER A 332 -19.48 7.70 -4.23
N PRO A 333 -20.49 7.88 -5.09
CA PRO A 333 -21.79 7.25 -4.92
C PRO A 333 -21.71 5.73 -4.72
N SER A 334 -20.86 5.05 -5.51
CA SER A 334 -20.64 3.60 -5.42
C SER A 334 -20.06 3.17 -4.07
N MET A 335 -19.11 3.93 -3.51
CA MET A 335 -18.50 3.60 -2.21
C MET A 335 -19.49 3.82 -1.05
N ALA A 336 -20.27 4.91 -1.09
CA ALA A 336 -21.34 5.15 -0.12
C ALA A 336 -22.43 4.08 -0.22
N ARG A 337 -22.81 3.65 -1.43
CA ARG A 337 -23.73 2.54 -1.67
C ARG A 337 -23.19 1.24 -1.08
N GLY A 338 -21.93 0.89 -1.31
CA GLY A 338 -21.32 -0.31 -0.74
C GLY A 338 -21.44 -0.38 0.78
N VAL A 339 -21.23 0.73 1.49
CA VAL A 339 -21.44 0.79 2.95
C VAL A 339 -22.90 0.57 3.33
N ARG A 340 -23.86 1.20 2.61
CA ARG A 340 -25.30 1.02 2.88
C ARG A 340 -25.78 -0.43 2.65
N GLU A 341 -25.32 -1.07 1.58
CA GLU A 341 -25.64 -2.46 1.27
C GLU A 341 -25.12 -3.40 2.36
N VAL A 342 -23.84 -3.27 2.73
CA VAL A 342 -23.23 -4.08 3.79
C VAL A 342 -23.91 -3.82 5.15
N LYS A 343 -24.24 -2.56 5.47
CA LYS A 343 -24.99 -2.20 6.67
C LYS A 343 -26.31 -2.99 6.75
N ALA A 344 -27.09 -3.01 5.66
CA ALA A 344 -28.36 -3.74 5.63
C ALA A 344 -28.18 -5.26 5.81
N LEU A 345 -27.16 -5.85 5.21
CA LEU A 345 -26.83 -7.27 5.38
C LEU A 345 -26.46 -7.60 6.84
N LEU A 346 -25.68 -6.74 7.49
CA LEU A 346 -25.26 -6.90 8.88
C LEU A 346 -26.47 -6.76 9.86
N GLU A 347 -27.39 -5.84 9.60
CA GLU A 347 -28.65 -5.70 10.37
C GLU A 347 -29.49 -6.98 10.26
N GLN A 348 -29.63 -7.53 9.04
CA GLN A 348 -30.35 -8.80 8.81
C GLN A 348 -29.67 -10.00 9.49
N ALA A 349 -28.33 -9.96 9.63
CA ALA A 349 -27.55 -10.98 10.32
C ALA A 349 -27.62 -10.87 11.86
N GLY A 350 -28.34 -9.88 12.41
CA GLY A 350 -28.57 -9.71 13.84
C GLY A 350 -27.55 -8.82 14.56
N HIS A 351 -26.76 -8.05 13.84
CA HIS A 351 -25.86 -7.05 14.43
C HIS A 351 -26.59 -5.74 14.73
N THR A 352 -26.06 -4.95 15.66
CA THR A 352 -26.56 -3.61 15.96
C THR A 352 -25.72 -2.56 15.26
N LEU A 353 -26.31 -1.78 14.36
CA LEU A 353 -25.62 -0.71 13.62
C LEU A 353 -25.85 0.65 14.29
N VAL A 354 -24.76 1.42 14.48
CA VAL A 354 -24.77 2.72 15.19
C VAL A 354 -24.07 3.76 14.32
N PRO A 355 -24.67 4.92 14.04
CA PRO A 355 -23.98 6.00 13.37
C PRO A 355 -22.72 6.43 14.14
N TYR A 356 -21.62 6.61 13.43
CA TYR A 356 -20.36 7.07 13.99
C TYR A 356 -19.79 8.20 13.15
N CYS A 357 -19.17 9.18 13.80
CA CYS A 357 -18.51 10.30 13.12
C CYS A 357 -17.10 10.49 13.69
N PRO A 358 -16.05 10.48 12.85
CA PRO A 358 -14.71 10.80 13.29
C PRO A 358 -14.61 12.23 13.84
N LEU A 359 -13.74 12.44 14.82
CA LEU A 359 -13.61 13.73 15.48
C LEU A 359 -12.71 14.69 14.70
N LYS A 360 -13.11 15.95 14.57
CA LYS A 360 -12.27 17.10 14.19
C LYS A 360 -11.49 16.93 12.87
N MET A 361 -12.02 16.25 11.87
CA MET A 361 -11.30 15.87 10.64
C MET A 361 -10.66 17.07 9.92
N ASP A 362 -11.33 18.26 9.89
CA ASP A 362 -10.78 19.48 9.28
C ASP A 362 -9.50 20.00 9.97
N GLN A 363 -9.26 19.64 11.23
CA GLN A 363 -8.04 19.97 11.95
C GLN A 363 -7.00 18.85 11.86
N ILE A 364 -7.46 17.60 12.01
CA ILE A 364 -6.58 16.42 12.10
C ILE A 364 -5.83 16.18 10.81
N ILE A 365 -6.50 16.29 9.67
CA ILE A 365 -5.85 16.05 8.37
C ILE A 365 -4.70 17.03 8.12
N PRO A 366 -4.86 18.37 8.16
CA PRO A 366 -3.73 19.26 7.94
C PRO A 366 -2.73 19.28 9.12
N GLU A 367 -3.21 19.39 10.37
CA GLU A 367 -2.34 19.70 11.50
C GLU A 367 -1.61 18.48 12.07
N LEU A 368 -2.23 17.29 12.09
CA LEU A 368 -1.58 16.08 12.62
C LEU A 368 -1.05 15.17 11.52
N LEU A 369 -1.82 14.92 10.47
CA LEU A 369 -1.43 13.99 9.42
C LEU A 369 -0.44 14.61 8.43
N ILE A 370 -0.83 15.65 7.68
CA ILE A 370 0.04 16.21 6.63
C ILE A 370 1.28 16.84 7.24
N LYS A 371 1.11 17.67 8.28
CA LYS A 371 2.22 18.29 8.98
C LYS A 371 3.13 17.26 9.67
N GLY A 372 2.56 16.17 10.19
CA GLY A 372 3.30 15.07 10.78
C GLY A 372 4.11 14.27 9.77
N LEU A 373 3.53 13.92 8.61
CA LEU A 373 4.24 13.25 7.53
C LEU A 373 5.40 14.08 6.99
N PHE A 374 5.22 15.38 6.88
CA PHE A 374 6.19 16.33 6.35
C PHE A 374 6.74 17.27 7.44
N ALA A 375 7.00 16.73 8.64
CA ALA A 375 7.47 17.53 9.78
C ALA A 375 8.77 18.30 9.49
N ASP A 376 9.63 17.77 8.64
CA ASP A 376 10.87 18.40 8.16
C ASP A 376 10.66 19.35 6.94
N GLY A 377 9.42 19.66 6.58
CA GLY A 377 9.06 20.43 5.38
C GLY A 377 9.32 19.69 4.07
N ALA A 378 9.28 18.37 4.08
CA ALA A 378 9.58 17.45 2.97
C ALA A 378 11.07 17.43 2.54
N THR A 379 11.97 17.94 3.36
CA THR A 379 13.41 18.05 3.03
C THR A 379 14.03 16.69 2.74
N THR A 380 13.79 15.70 3.60
CA THR A 380 14.34 14.33 3.45
C THR A 380 13.83 13.69 2.16
N LEU A 381 12.55 13.84 1.84
CA LEU A 381 11.97 13.32 0.61
C LEU A 381 12.62 13.95 -0.63
N LEU A 382 12.69 15.28 -0.67
CA LEU A 382 13.29 16.00 -1.79
C LEU A 382 14.77 15.66 -1.98
N GLN A 383 15.51 15.41 -0.89
CA GLN A 383 16.89 14.93 -0.96
C GLN A 383 17.00 13.55 -1.63
N LYS A 384 16.08 12.63 -1.32
CA LYS A 384 16.06 11.29 -1.93
C LYS A 384 15.67 11.31 -3.41
N LEU A 385 14.88 12.26 -3.84
CA LEU A 385 14.52 12.45 -5.25
C LEU A 385 15.62 13.15 -6.07
N LYS A 386 16.63 13.74 -5.41
CA LYS A 386 17.77 14.37 -6.13
C LYS A 386 18.57 13.33 -6.88
N GLY A 387 19.00 13.73 -8.08
CA GLY A 387 19.93 12.91 -8.90
C GLY A 387 19.26 11.95 -9.87
N GLY A 388 17.93 11.96 -9.94
CA GLY A 388 17.17 11.19 -10.94
C GLY A 388 15.90 11.90 -11.37
N PRO A 389 15.20 11.40 -12.40
CA PRO A 389 13.92 11.92 -12.81
C PRO A 389 12.85 11.68 -11.71
N VAL A 390 11.94 12.65 -11.58
CA VAL A 390 10.70 12.48 -10.81
C VAL A 390 9.66 11.83 -11.74
N ASP A 391 8.96 10.84 -11.23
CA ASP A 391 7.89 10.18 -11.99
C ASP A 391 6.76 11.17 -12.30
N PRO A 392 6.23 11.20 -13.54
CA PRO A 392 5.14 12.11 -13.92
C PRO A 392 3.89 12.00 -13.05
N CYS A 393 3.60 10.81 -12.49
CA CYS A 393 2.48 10.62 -11.58
C CYS A 393 2.73 11.27 -10.20
N LEU A 394 3.99 11.37 -9.77
CA LEU A 394 4.38 11.95 -8.49
C LEU A 394 4.65 13.47 -8.59
N GLU A 395 5.07 13.96 -9.74
CA GLU A 395 5.51 15.35 -9.93
C GLU A 395 4.49 16.39 -9.45
N PRO A 396 3.17 16.29 -9.76
CA PRO A 396 2.19 17.28 -9.29
C PRO A 396 2.10 17.38 -7.76
N GLN A 397 2.37 16.27 -7.06
CA GLN A 397 2.35 16.23 -5.60
C GLN A 397 3.60 16.85 -5.00
N VAL A 398 4.80 16.56 -5.54
CA VAL A 398 6.07 16.99 -4.95
C VAL A 398 6.51 18.37 -5.40
N PHE A 399 6.02 18.88 -6.52
CA PHE A 399 6.35 20.20 -7.04
C PHE A 399 6.19 21.32 -5.98
N PRO A 400 5.04 21.45 -5.28
CA PRO A 400 4.87 22.48 -4.26
C PRO A 400 5.73 22.25 -3.01
N TYR A 401 6.25 21.03 -2.79
CA TYR A 401 7.12 20.76 -1.63
C TYR A 401 8.45 21.52 -1.74
N GLY A 402 8.93 21.77 -2.96
CA GLY A 402 10.15 22.55 -3.23
C GLY A 402 10.03 24.04 -2.99
N PHE A 403 8.83 24.58 -2.79
CA PHE A 403 8.64 26.01 -2.56
C PHE A 403 9.24 26.45 -1.23
N PRO A 404 9.85 27.65 -1.15
CA PRO A 404 10.33 28.19 0.10
C PRO A 404 9.17 28.45 1.08
N LYS A 405 9.44 28.37 2.38
CA LYS A 405 8.42 28.46 3.43
C LYS A 405 7.56 29.74 3.33
N TRP A 406 8.19 30.87 2.97
CA TRP A 406 7.46 32.13 2.80
C TRP A 406 6.41 32.03 1.68
N LEU A 407 6.76 31.42 0.55
CA LEU A 407 5.83 31.27 -0.58
C LEU A 407 4.68 30.33 -0.22
N LYS A 408 4.96 29.19 0.44
CA LYS A 408 3.92 28.28 0.95
C LYS A 408 2.94 29.02 1.87
N LYS A 409 3.44 29.85 2.80
CA LYS A 409 2.61 30.67 3.69
C LYS A 409 1.78 31.70 2.95
N THR A 410 2.36 32.35 1.96
CA THR A 410 1.65 33.37 1.12
C THR A 410 0.52 32.71 0.33
N ILE A 411 0.80 31.55 -0.33
CA ILE A 411 -0.21 30.79 -1.06
C ILE A 411 -1.32 30.34 -0.10
N SER A 412 -0.97 29.79 1.05
CA SER A 412 -1.93 29.40 2.08
C SER A 412 -2.83 30.57 2.48
N PHE A 413 -2.25 31.73 2.76
CA PHE A 413 -3.01 32.95 3.13
C PHE A 413 -3.98 33.37 2.03
N LEU A 414 -3.54 33.44 0.78
CA LEU A 414 -4.35 33.85 -0.37
C LEU A 414 -5.49 32.89 -0.70
N LEU A 415 -5.27 31.58 -0.51
CA LEU A 415 -6.29 30.55 -0.77
C LEU A 415 -7.34 30.44 0.34
N LYS A 416 -7.04 30.93 1.54
CA LYS A 416 -7.90 30.74 2.73
C LYS A 416 -9.37 31.16 2.55
N PRO A 417 -9.70 32.31 1.92
CA PRO A 417 -11.10 32.73 1.78
C PRO A 417 -11.91 31.89 0.77
N VAL A 418 -11.25 31.23 -0.20
CA VAL A 418 -11.93 30.51 -1.28
C VAL A 418 -11.81 28.99 -1.11
N PHE A 419 -10.62 28.52 -0.71
CA PHE A 419 -10.31 27.09 -0.55
C PHE A 419 -9.67 26.81 0.81
N PRO A 420 -10.41 26.89 1.94
CA PRO A 420 -9.84 26.80 3.29
C PRO A 420 -9.09 25.50 3.57
N ARG A 421 -9.56 24.34 3.07
CA ARG A 421 -8.87 23.05 3.23
C ARG A 421 -7.56 22.99 2.45
N VAL A 422 -7.55 23.47 1.19
CA VAL A 422 -6.32 23.54 0.39
C VAL A 422 -5.31 24.47 1.05
N SER A 423 -5.77 25.62 1.56
CA SER A 423 -4.98 26.57 2.34
C SER A 423 -4.32 25.91 3.55
N ALA A 424 -5.09 25.19 4.36
CA ALA A 424 -4.59 24.49 5.54
C ALA A 424 -3.52 23.44 5.18
N ASN A 425 -3.76 22.64 4.12
CA ASN A 425 -2.83 21.65 3.62
C ASN A 425 -1.50 22.26 3.14
N PHE A 426 -1.56 23.39 2.41
CA PHE A 426 -0.36 24.14 2.01
C PHE A 426 0.42 24.68 3.21
N GLY A 427 -0.29 25.20 4.22
CA GLY A 427 0.32 25.64 5.47
C GLY A 427 1.04 24.50 6.20
N ALA A 428 0.41 23.33 6.24
CA ALA A 428 0.95 22.10 6.86
C ALA A 428 2.26 21.62 6.20
N LEU A 429 2.43 21.82 4.88
CA LEU A 429 3.66 21.49 4.15
C LEU A 429 4.88 22.35 4.55
N CYS A 430 4.70 23.36 5.38
CA CYS A 430 5.82 24.09 5.99
C CYS A 430 6.55 23.26 7.04
N GLY A 431 5.95 22.17 7.51
CA GLY A 431 6.47 21.33 8.57
C GLY A 431 6.46 22.01 9.94
N VAL A 432 7.21 21.43 10.88
CA VAL A 432 7.42 22.03 12.21
C VAL A 432 8.63 22.95 12.21
N GLY A 433 8.63 23.96 13.08
CA GLY A 433 9.69 24.98 13.10
C GLY A 433 10.86 24.62 14.01
N SER A 434 10.63 23.77 15.01
CA SER A 434 11.61 23.45 16.04
C SER A 434 11.35 22.11 16.70
N VAL A 435 12.33 21.60 17.43
CA VAL A 435 12.19 20.37 18.23
C VAL A 435 11.07 20.48 19.28
N PRO A 436 10.93 21.58 20.05
CA PRO A 436 9.79 21.72 20.96
C PRO A 436 8.43 21.69 20.26
N GLU A 437 8.32 22.22 19.04
CA GLU A 437 7.08 22.08 18.24
C GLU A 437 6.84 20.65 17.81
N LEU A 438 7.88 19.89 17.46
CA LEU A 438 7.78 18.49 17.14
C LEU A 438 7.28 17.68 18.35
N TRP A 439 7.77 17.94 19.54
CA TRP A 439 7.29 17.30 20.77
C TRP A 439 5.82 17.61 21.05
N LYS A 440 5.40 18.88 20.86
CA LYS A 440 3.98 19.24 20.95
C LYS A 440 3.12 18.52 19.91
N GLN A 441 3.68 18.31 18.71
CA GLN A 441 3.00 17.53 17.65
C GLN A 441 2.80 16.07 18.07
N HIS A 442 3.80 15.44 18.67
CA HIS A 442 3.69 14.08 19.22
C HIS A 442 2.62 13.99 20.31
N ALA A 443 2.66 14.89 21.29
CA ALA A 443 1.66 14.93 22.37
C ALA A 443 0.25 15.12 21.81
N ALA A 444 0.06 16.01 20.83
CA ALA A 444 -1.25 16.21 20.20
C ALA A 444 -1.78 14.98 19.44
N VAL A 445 -0.89 14.18 18.87
CA VAL A 445 -1.28 12.89 18.25
C VAL A 445 -1.74 11.90 19.32
N GLU A 446 -1.00 11.78 20.43
CA GLU A 446 -1.36 10.91 21.57
C GLU A 446 -2.71 11.32 22.18
N ASP A 447 -2.90 12.62 22.42
CA ASP A 447 -4.16 13.16 22.93
C ASP A 447 -5.34 12.82 22.00
N TYR A 448 -5.14 12.97 20.68
CA TYR A 448 -6.18 12.63 19.70
C TYR A 448 -6.49 11.14 19.65
N ILE A 449 -5.50 10.27 19.80
CA ILE A 449 -5.71 8.83 19.90
C ILE A 449 -6.58 8.51 21.12
N HIS A 450 -6.26 9.07 22.29
CA HIS A 450 -7.03 8.87 23.53
C HIS A 450 -8.45 9.42 23.42
N GLU A 451 -8.62 10.62 22.85
CA GLU A 451 -9.93 11.22 22.60
C GLU A 451 -10.80 10.34 21.68
N THR A 452 -10.20 9.81 20.61
CA THR A 452 -10.89 8.93 19.67
C THR A 452 -11.30 7.60 20.32
N ILE A 453 -10.44 6.99 21.14
CA ILE A 453 -10.76 5.77 21.89
C ILE A 453 -11.88 6.03 22.90
N ALA A 454 -11.85 7.17 23.60
CA ALA A 454 -12.91 7.55 24.52
C ALA A 454 -14.26 7.74 23.80
N HIS A 455 -14.24 8.41 22.63
CA HIS A 455 -15.43 8.56 21.80
C HIS A 455 -15.96 7.20 21.29
N TRP A 456 -15.08 6.32 20.81
CA TRP A 456 -15.44 4.96 20.39
C TRP A 456 -16.15 4.18 21.52
N ARG A 457 -15.58 4.24 22.73
CA ARG A 457 -16.15 3.59 23.92
C ARG A 457 -17.49 4.21 24.33
N SER A 458 -17.66 5.54 24.23
CA SER A 458 -18.93 6.21 24.54
C SER A 458 -20.04 5.77 23.58
N CYS A 459 -19.72 5.50 22.31
CA CYS A 459 -20.64 4.93 21.31
C CYS A 459 -20.92 3.43 21.57
N LYS A 460 -20.15 2.78 22.44
CA LYS A 460 -20.22 1.34 22.76
C LYS A 460 -20.10 0.46 21.53
N ILE A 461 -19.27 0.80 20.56
CA ILE A 461 -19.06 0.03 19.33
C ILE A 461 -17.87 -0.92 19.48
N ASP A 462 -18.01 -2.12 18.94
CA ASP A 462 -16.95 -3.14 18.88
C ASP A 462 -16.02 -2.88 17.70
N VAL A 463 -16.59 -2.59 16.52
CA VAL A 463 -15.90 -2.39 15.24
C VAL A 463 -16.56 -1.28 14.44
N LEU A 464 -15.91 -0.82 13.37
CA LEU A 464 -16.42 0.25 12.52
C LEU A 464 -16.44 -0.21 11.05
N LEU A 465 -17.54 0.07 10.35
CA LEU A 465 -17.72 -0.05 8.91
C LEU A 465 -17.64 1.34 8.28
N CYS A 466 -16.77 1.52 7.29
CA CYS A 466 -16.63 2.80 6.62
C CYS A 466 -16.20 2.66 5.15
N PRO A 467 -16.30 3.72 4.34
CA PRO A 467 -15.73 3.72 3.00
C PRO A 467 -14.21 3.55 3.04
N VAL A 468 -13.68 3.10 1.92
CA VAL A 468 -12.26 3.24 1.56
C VAL A 468 -12.17 4.16 0.34
N ILE A 469 -11.00 4.59 -0.05
CA ILE A 469 -10.82 5.31 -1.30
C ILE A 469 -11.10 4.38 -2.48
N GLY A 470 -11.80 4.84 -3.47
CA GLY A 470 -12.15 4.09 -4.69
C GLY A 470 -13.45 4.58 -5.32
N PRO A 471 -13.85 3.95 -6.43
CA PRO A 471 -13.16 2.90 -7.21
C PRO A 471 -11.88 3.39 -7.90
N ALA A 472 -11.19 2.53 -8.66
CA ALA A 472 -9.89 2.83 -9.27
C ALA A 472 -9.90 4.08 -10.15
N TYR A 473 -8.89 4.93 -10.02
CA TYR A 473 -8.74 6.20 -10.71
C TYR A 473 -7.99 6.09 -12.05
N ASN A 474 -8.15 7.09 -12.90
CA ASN A 474 -7.24 7.32 -14.02
C ASN A 474 -5.85 7.72 -13.49
N PHE A 475 -4.82 7.39 -14.26
CA PHE A 475 -3.46 7.86 -13.96
C PHE A 475 -3.38 9.39 -13.96
N LEU A 476 -2.44 9.93 -13.19
CA LEU A 476 -2.20 11.37 -12.98
C LEU A 476 -3.25 12.09 -12.12
N TYR A 477 -4.34 11.42 -11.74
CA TYR A 477 -5.34 12.01 -10.84
C TYR A 477 -4.99 11.84 -9.37
N CYS A 478 -4.26 10.80 -9.02
CA CYS A 478 -3.86 10.52 -7.64
C CYS A 478 -3.06 11.67 -7.03
N GLY A 479 -2.13 12.25 -7.77
CA GLY A 479 -1.37 13.43 -7.33
C GLY A 479 -2.21 14.68 -7.09
N LYS A 480 -3.39 14.77 -7.72
CA LYS A 480 -4.35 15.88 -7.56
C LYS A 480 -5.33 15.66 -6.41
N THR A 481 -5.54 14.40 -6.02
CA THR A 481 -6.52 13.97 -5.00
C THR A 481 -5.85 13.40 -3.75
N THR A 482 -4.68 13.91 -3.37
CA THR A 482 -3.90 13.43 -2.21
C THR A 482 -4.69 13.41 -0.90
N THR A 483 -5.67 14.28 -0.74
CA THR A 483 -6.54 14.35 0.44
C THR A 483 -7.60 13.26 0.49
N ALA A 484 -7.88 12.57 -0.62
CA ALA A 484 -8.84 11.48 -0.67
C ALA A 484 -8.41 10.26 0.19
N VAL A 485 -7.15 10.20 0.61
CA VAL A 485 -6.65 9.19 1.55
C VAL A 485 -7.16 9.37 2.99
N SER A 486 -7.99 10.37 3.28
CA SER A 486 -8.53 10.65 4.63
C SER A 486 -9.13 9.40 5.29
N TYR A 487 -9.90 8.61 4.54
CA TYR A 487 -10.52 7.35 5.02
C TYR A 487 -9.52 6.29 5.46
N THR A 488 -8.33 6.26 4.90
CA THR A 488 -7.33 5.23 5.19
C THR A 488 -6.24 5.72 6.15
N ILE A 489 -5.72 6.92 5.92
CA ILE A 489 -4.58 7.46 6.69
C ILE A 489 -4.93 7.75 8.15
N LEU A 490 -6.20 8.05 8.44
CA LEU A 490 -6.68 8.25 9.80
C LEU A 490 -6.35 7.04 10.69
N TYR A 491 -6.57 5.83 10.19
CA TYR A 491 -6.33 4.60 10.96
C TYR A 491 -4.85 4.20 11.03
N ASN A 492 -3.97 4.84 10.25
CA ASN A 492 -2.54 4.79 10.48
C ASN A 492 -2.15 5.70 11.66
N LEU A 493 -2.61 6.97 11.67
CA LEU A 493 -2.37 7.89 12.77
C LEU A 493 -2.84 7.31 14.11
N LEU A 494 -4.04 6.73 14.11
CA LEU A 494 -4.66 6.12 15.30
C LEU A 494 -4.04 4.76 15.68
N THR A 495 -3.15 4.20 14.85
CA THR A 495 -2.57 2.84 15.00
C THR A 495 -3.60 1.69 14.98
N PHE A 496 -4.83 1.94 14.57
CA PHE A 496 -5.93 0.96 14.55
C PHE A 496 -5.73 -0.09 13.43
N PRO A 497 -6.00 -1.38 13.68
CA PRO A 497 -6.07 -2.38 12.61
C PRO A 497 -7.23 -2.07 11.68
N ALA A 498 -6.99 -2.20 10.39
CA ALA A 498 -7.99 -1.90 9.37
C ALA A 498 -7.80 -2.79 8.14
N GLY A 499 -8.89 -3.29 7.59
CA GLY A 499 -8.84 -4.12 6.40
C GLY A 499 -9.94 -3.81 5.41
N VAL A 500 -9.78 -4.28 4.19
CA VAL A 500 -10.65 -3.99 3.05
C VAL A 500 -11.19 -5.29 2.48
N VAL A 501 -12.48 -5.28 2.19
CA VAL A 501 -13.21 -6.38 1.55
C VAL A 501 -13.98 -5.82 0.35
N THR A 502 -13.84 -6.46 -0.80
CA THR A 502 -14.62 -6.13 -2.00
C THR A 502 -16.04 -6.67 -1.85
N VAL A 503 -17.05 -5.81 -2.02
CA VAL A 503 -18.45 -6.15 -1.76
C VAL A 503 -19.38 -6.00 -2.95
N SER A 504 -18.99 -5.20 -3.96
CA SER A 504 -19.82 -4.91 -5.12
C SER A 504 -18.95 -4.46 -6.30
N THR A 505 -19.59 -4.00 -7.37
CA THR A 505 -18.96 -3.31 -8.49
C THR A 505 -19.70 -2.02 -8.79
N VAL A 506 -19.03 -1.08 -9.47
CA VAL A 506 -19.64 0.16 -9.95
C VAL A 506 -20.74 -0.17 -10.96
N THR A 507 -21.89 0.46 -10.81
CA THR A 507 -23.06 0.29 -11.68
C THR A 507 -23.28 1.53 -12.54
N ALA A 508 -24.06 1.39 -13.64
CA ALA A 508 -24.48 2.53 -14.46
C ALA A 508 -25.24 3.59 -13.65
N LYS A 509 -25.96 3.19 -12.59
CA LYS A 509 -26.65 4.12 -11.69
C LYS A 509 -25.65 4.96 -10.88
N ASP A 510 -24.56 4.36 -10.42
CA ASP A 510 -23.50 5.11 -9.72
C ASP A 510 -22.84 6.16 -10.63
N GLU A 511 -22.66 5.85 -11.92
CA GLU A 511 -22.15 6.81 -12.92
C GLU A 511 -23.16 7.93 -13.19
N GLU A 512 -24.45 7.64 -13.22
CA GLU A 512 -25.50 8.65 -13.39
C GLU A 512 -25.56 9.60 -12.18
N GLU A 513 -25.49 9.06 -10.96
CA GLU A 513 -25.45 9.86 -9.73
C GLU A 513 -24.24 10.80 -9.68
N LEU A 514 -23.10 10.41 -10.25
CA LEU A 514 -21.90 11.24 -10.36
C LEU A 514 -22.14 12.52 -11.16
N LYS A 515 -22.99 12.52 -12.17
CA LYS A 515 -23.29 13.72 -12.97
C LYS A 515 -23.93 14.82 -12.14
N HIS A 516 -24.62 14.45 -11.07
CA HIS A 516 -25.30 15.36 -10.14
C HIS A 516 -24.51 15.63 -8.86
N TYR A 517 -23.33 15.01 -8.73
CA TYR A 517 -22.50 15.06 -7.57
C TYR A 517 -21.86 16.46 -7.37
N LYS A 518 -22.25 17.16 -6.32
CA LYS A 518 -21.80 18.53 -6.01
C LYS A 518 -21.03 18.53 -4.70
N GLY A 519 -19.74 18.24 -4.74
CA GLY A 519 -18.84 18.37 -3.60
C GLY A 519 -17.91 19.58 -3.72
N CYS A 520 -17.23 19.94 -2.64
CA CYS A 520 -16.27 21.04 -2.63
C CYS A 520 -15.07 20.88 -3.58
N TYR A 521 -14.89 19.67 -4.14
CA TYR A 521 -13.80 19.29 -5.04
C TYR A 521 -14.34 18.53 -6.27
N GLN A 522 -15.46 18.95 -6.77
CA GLN A 522 -16.35 18.31 -7.71
C GLN A 522 -15.73 17.94 -9.06
N ASP A 523 -14.77 18.73 -9.52
CA ASP A 523 -14.26 18.64 -10.91
C ASP A 523 -13.35 17.43 -11.14
N MET A 524 -13.12 16.58 -10.13
CA MET A 524 -12.22 15.45 -10.23
C MET A 524 -12.92 14.09 -10.22
N TRP A 525 -14.18 14.02 -9.78
CA TRP A 525 -14.88 12.74 -9.64
C TRP A 525 -15.53 12.25 -10.96
N ASP A 526 -16.06 13.13 -11.77
CA ASP A 526 -16.78 12.83 -13.02
C ASP A 526 -15.91 12.20 -14.13
N LYS A 527 -14.57 12.24 -13.99
CA LYS A 527 -13.61 11.62 -14.92
C LYS A 527 -13.02 10.30 -14.43
N LEU A 528 -13.40 9.85 -13.23
CA LEU A 528 -12.63 8.84 -12.51
C LEU A 528 -13.21 7.44 -12.60
N PHE A 529 -14.51 7.25 -12.85
CA PHE A 529 -15.17 5.97 -12.66
C PHE A 529 -15.65 5.32 -13.94
N LYS A 530 -15.69 3.99 -13.94
CA LYS A 530 -16.31 3.17 -14.98
C LYS A 530 -17.06 2.01 -14.33
N GLU A 531 -18.19 1.64 -14.95
CA GLU A 531 -18.95 0.43 -14.64
C GLU A 531 -18.06 -0.81 -14.56
N GLY A 532 -18.36 -1.71 -13.64
CA GLY A 532 -17.64 -2.97 -13.43
C GLY A 532 -16.39 -2.89 -12.56
N LEU A 533 -15.91 -1.68 -12.20
CA LEU A 533 -14.78 -1.55 -11.26
C LEU A 533 -15.18 -2.01 -9.86
N PRO A 534 -14.26 -2.64 -9.09
CA PRO A 534 -14.52 -3.09 -7.73
C PRO A 534 -14.96 -1.96 -6.79
N VAL A 535 -15.93 -2.27 -5.94
CA VAL A 535 -16.40 -1.45 -4.82
C VAL A 535 -16.12 -2.22 -3.53
N ALA A 536 -15.38 -1.60 -2.62
CA ALA A 536 -14.98 -2.21 -1.37
C ALA A 536 -15.45 -1.39 -0.16
N VAL A 537 -15.48 -2.04 1.01
CA VAL A 537 -15.69 -1.39 2.30
C VAL A 537 -14.49 -1.61 3.19
N GLN A 538 -14.29 -0.74 4.17
CA GLN A 538 -13.25 -0.85 5.17
C GLN A 538 -13.83 -1.25 6.52
N CYS A 539 -13.21 -2.25 7.15
CA CYS A 539 -13.48 -2.75 8.48
C CYS A 539 -12.37 -2.29 9.42
N VAL A 540 -12.71 -1.75 10.59
CA VAL A 540 -11.74 -1.19 11.55
C VAL A 540 -12.06 -1.68 12.95
N ALA A 541 -11.01 -1.92 13.77
CA ALA A 541 -11.15 -2.19 15.20
C ALA A 541 -10.17 -1.33 16.02
N LEU A 542 -10.30 -1.37 17.33
CA LEU A 542 -9.36 -0.71 18.25
C LEU A 542 -7.96 -1.37 18.18
N PRO A 543 -6.90 -0.68 18.59
CA PRO A 543 -5.55 -1.25 18.63
C PRO A 543 -5.52 -2.59 19.38
N TRP A 544 -4.71 -3.52 18.87
CA TRP A 544 -4.54 -4.88 19.40
C TRP A 544 -5.79 -5.78 19.32
N GLN A 545 -6.81 -5.36 18.56
CA GLN A 545 -7.98 -6.17 18.23
C GLN A 545 -7.95 -6.64 16.77
N ASP A 546 -6.79 -7.07 16.31
CA ASP A 546 -6.54 -7.49 14.93
C ASP A 546 -7.43 -8.66 14.52
N GLU A 547 -7.57 -9.66 15.39
CA GLU A 547 -8.41 -10.83 15.15
C GLU A 547 -9.90 -10.49 15.10
N LEU A 548 -10.34 -9.51 15.89
CA LEU A 548 -11.71 -9.00 15.83
C LEU A 548 -11.97 -8.25 14.52
N CYS A 549 -10.99 -7.47 14.06
CA CYS A 549 -11.07 -6.80 12.76
C CYS A 549 -11.18 -7.82 11.62
N LEU A 550 -10.30 -8.83 11.60
CA LEU A 550 -10.32 -9.92 10.61
C LEU A 550 -11.62 -10.75 10.67
N ARG A 551 -12.12 -11.04 11.87
CA ARG A 551 -13.42 -11.68 12.05
C ARG A 551 -14.54 -10.86 11.40
N PHE A 552 -14.56 -9.55 11.62
CA PHE A 552 -15.55 -8.65 11.04
C PHE A 552 -15.44 -8.58 9.52
N MET A 553 -14.23 -8.52 8.99
CA MET A 553 -13.98 -8.63 7.54
C MET A 553 -14.54 -9.92 6.96
N LYS A 554 -14.29 -11.06 7.63
CA LYS A 554 -14.81 -12.39 7.22
C LYS A 554 -16.33 -12.42 7.18
N GLU A 555 -16.98 -11.85 8.17
CA GLU A 555 -18.43 -11.78 8.22
C GLU A 555 -19.02 -10.95 7.08
N VAL A 556 -18.42 -9.79 6.78
CA VAL A 556 -18.79 -8.97 5.61
C VAL A 556 -18.61 -9.75 4.30
N GLU A 557 -17.48 -10.46 4.14
CA GLU A 557 -17.21 -11.28 2.96
C GLU A 557 -18.23 -12.40 2.79
N GLN A 558 -18.57 -13.10 3.87
CA GLN A 558 -19.54 -14.20 3.85
C GLN A 558 -20.96 -13.74 3.55
N LEU A 559 -21.39 -12.61 4.14
CA LEU A 559 -22.73 -12.06 3.91
C LEU A 559 -22.92 -11.56 2.48
N LYS A 560 -21.88 -10.99 1.89
CA LYS A 560 -21.91 -10.57 0.48
C LYS A 560 -22.00 -11.74 -0.49
N ASN A 561 -21.46 -12.90 -0.15
CA ASN A 561 -21.42 -14.08 -1.02
C ASN A 561 -22.66 -14.98 -0.89
N LYS A 562 -23.57 -14.68 0.06
CA LYS A 562 -24.90 -15.30 0.18
C LYS A 562 -25.91 -14.63 -0.74
#